data_af96c231b882dd138431b63ae68b75e0
#
_entry.id   af96c231b882dd138431b63ae68b75e0
#
_cell.length_a   1.000
_cell.length_b   1.000
_cell.length_c   1.000
_cell.angle_alpha   90.00
_cell.angle_beta   90.00
_cell.angle_gamma   90.00
#
_symmetry.space_group_name_H-M   'P 1'
#
loop_
_entity.id
_entity.type
_entity.pdbx_description
1 polymer ?
#
loop_
_entity_poly.entity_id
_entity_poly.type
_entity_poly.pdbx_seq_one_letter_code
_entity_poly.pdbx_strand_id
1 'polypeptide(L)'
;MTRLTTWLDWPILSYMVNYQQRLNRTFAALVDPTRRAILAQLERKSSASVGELARPFAIKLPAVMKHLDVLADAGLITRTKSGRTVTVRLRSQPMREAMAWLHNQERFWSKRMDKLTAYAERKELETRNQK
;
A
#
# COMPACT_ATOMS: atom_id res chain seq x y z
N MET A 1 18.01 -5.96 34.36
CA MET A 1 16.57 -5.98 34.13
C MET A 1 16.18 -5.82 32.67
N THR A 2 16.93 -5.07 31.89
CA THR A 2 16.67 -4.83 30.47
C THR A 2 17.17 -5.95 29.54
N ARG A 3 18.02 -6.86 30.03
CA ARG A 3 18.64 -7.90 29.20
C ARG A 3 17.70 -9.06 28.83
N LEU A 4 16.72 -9.37 29.67
CA LEU A 4 15.78 -10.47 29.42
C LEU A 4 14.70 -10.09 28.39
N THR A 5 14.27 -8.84 28.40
CA THR A 5 13.32 -8.29 27.42
C THR A 5 13.94 -8.19 26.03
N THR A 6 15.22 -7.88 25.92
CA THR A 6 15.92 -7.71 24.65
C THR A 6 16.01 -9.02 23.85
N TRP A 7 16.04 -10.16 24.53
CA TRP A 7 16.14 -11.47 23.89
C TRP A 7 14.85 -11.93 23.23
N LEU A 8 13.72 -11.62 23.85
CA LEU A 8 12.41 -12.05 23.39
C LEU A 8 11.82 -11.07 22.39
N ASP A 9 12.11 -9.78 22.54
CA ASP A 9 11.49 -8.72 21.77
C ASP A 9 12.25 -8.37 20.48
N TRP A 10 13.54 -8.70 20.39
CA TRP A 10 14.37 -8.33 19.24
C TRP A 10 13.86 -8.88 17.90
N PRO A 11 13.55 -10.19 17.77
CA PRO A 11 13.01 -10.70 16.52
C PRO A 11 11.65 -10.11 16.17
N ILE A 12 10.81 -9.90 17.17
CA ILE A 12 9.47 -9.31 16.98
C ILE A 12 9.59 -7.85 16.57
N LEU A 13 10.44 -7.09 17.25
CA LEU A 13 10.69 -5.67 16.93
C LEU A 13 11.28 -5.52 15.53
N SER A 14 12.25 -6.37 15.18
CA SER A 14 12.85 -6.35 13.85
C SER A 14 11.82 -6.65 12.76
N TYR A 15 10.98 -7.65 12.98
CA TYR A 15 9.88 -7.97 12.06
C TYR A 15 8.91 -6.81 11.91
N MET A 16 8.50 -6.20 13.01
CA MET A 16 7.57 -5.06 12.98
C MET A 16 8.16 -3.85 12.29
N VAL A 17 9.44 -3.54 12.53
CA VAL A 17 10.13 -2.42 11.87
C VAL A 17 10.19 -2.65 10.36
N ASN A 18 10.57 -3.86 9.94
CA ASN A 18 10.64 -4.22 8.52
C ASN A 18 9.27 -4.17 7.85
N TYR A 19 8.25 -4.64 8.53
CA TYR A 19 6.87 -4.59 8.06
C TYR A 19 6.40 -3.14 7.86
N GLN A 20 6.65 -2.28 8.85
CA GLN A 20 6.30 -0.86 8.77
C GLN A 20 7.03 -0.16 7.63
N GLN A 21 8.31 -0.46 7.43
CA GLN A 21 9.10 0.10 6.33
C GLN A 21 8.55 -0.33 4.96
N ARG A 22 8.17 -1.60 4.83
CA ARG A 22 7.55 -2.09 3.59
C ARG A 22 6.23 -1.37 3.30
N LEU A 23 5.37 -1.23 4.31
CA LEU A 23 4.12 -0.47 4.18
C LEU A 23 4.38 0.97 3.79
N ASN A 24 5.34 1.62 4.43
CA ASN A 24 5.68 3.00 4.14
C ASN A 24 6.11 3.19 2.69
N ARG A 25 6.94 2.29 2.17
CA ARG A 25 7.38 2.33 0.76
C ARG A 25 6.22 2.13 -0.20
N THR A 26 5.34 1.19 0.11
CA THR A 26 4.16 0.91 -0.71
C THR A 26 3.24 2.14 -0.75
N PHE A 27 2.89 2.71 0.38
CA PHE A 27 2.02 3.88 0.42
C PHE A 27 2.68 5.11 -0.22
N ALA A 28 3.97 5.32 0.01
CA ALA A 28 4.71 6.41 -0.62
C ALA A 28 4.71 6.27 -2.15
N ALA A 29 4.89 5.06 -2.66
CA ALA A 29 4.84 4.82 -4.10
C ALA A 29 3.45 5.12 -4.68
N LEU A 30 2.38 4.84 -3.93
CA LEU A 30 1.00 5.02 -4.37
C LEU A 30 0.49 6.46 -4.28
N VAL A 31 1.23 7.36 -3.66
CA VAL A 31 0.84 8.77 -3.52
C VAL A 31 0.79 9.48 -4.88
N ASP A 32 1.65 9.10 -5.81
CA ASP A 32 1.77 9.76 -7.11
C ASP A 32 0.78 9.17 -8.14
N PRO A 33 0.00 10.03 -8.83
CA PRO A 33 -0.98 9.54 -9.82
C PRO A 33 -0.34 8.88 -11.04
N THR A 34 0.84 9.30 -11.48
CA THR A 34 1.56 8.67 -12.59
C THR A 34 1.93 7.24 -12.24
N ARG A 35 2.45 7.02 -11.03
CA ARG A 35 2.80 5.67 -10.58
C ARG A 35 1.57 4.77 -10.47
N ARG A 36 0.45 5.29 -9.98
CA ARG A 36 -0.82 4.53 -9.96
C ARG A 36 -1.28 4.16 -11.36
N ALA A 37 -1.13 5.07 -12.32
CA ALA A 37 -1.48 4.80 -13.71
C ALA A 37 -0.59 3.73 -14.35
N ILE A 38 0.69 3.72 -14.02
CA ILE A 38 1.61 2.65 -14.47
C ILE A 38 1.16 1.30 -13.92
N LEU A 39 0.83 1.23 -12.65
CA LEU A 39 0.34 0.00 -12.03
C LEU A 39 -0.96 -0.46 -12.67
N ALA A 40 -1.87 0.46 -13.00
CA ALA A 40 -3.12 0.14 -13.67
C ALA A 40 -2.89 -0.47 -15.06
N GLN A 41 -1.90 0.00 -15.81
CA GLN A 41 -1.51 -0.60 -17.09
C GLN A 41 -1.03 -2.04 -16.90
N LEU A 42 -0.20 -2.28 -15.89
CA LEU A 42 0.35 -3.60 -15.59
C LEU A 42 -0.71 -4.58 -15.10
N GLU A 43 -1.75 -4.10 -14.43
CA GLU A 43 -2.90 -4.93 -14.05
C GLU A 43 -3.64 -5.48 -15.27
N ARG A 44 -3.70 -4.71 -16.34
CA ARG A 44 -4.38 -5.11 -17.58
C ARG A 44 -3.54 -6.04 -18.46
N LYS A 45 -2.23 -5.84 -18.50
CA LYS A 45 -1.35 -6.54 -19.45
C LYS A 45 -0.40 -7.57 -18.81
N SER A 46 -0.30 -7.67 -17.50
CA SER A 46 0.65 -8.49 -16.74
C SER A 46 2.11 -8.06 -16.91
N SER A 47 2.52 -7.70 -18.10
CA SER A 47 3.86 -7.20 -18.40
C SER A 47 3.81 -6.17 -19.52
N ALA A 48 4.76 -5.23 -19.50
CA ALA A 48 4.88 -4.21 -20.53
C ALA A 48 6.32 -3.73 -20.61
N SER A 49 6.73 -3.25 -21.77
CA SER A 49 8.02 -2.59 -21.91
C SER A 49 7.96 -1.18 -21.32
N VAL A 50 9.12 -0.63 -20.98
CA VAL A 50 9.21 0.76 -20.49
C VAL A 50 8.61 1.73 -21.51
N GLY A 51 8.87 1.51 -22.81
CA GLY A 51 8.31 2.35 -23.87
C GLY A 51 6.79 2.31 -23.91
N GLU A 52 6.18 1.15 -23.74
CA GLU A 52 4.74 0.99 -23.70
C GLU A 52 4.14 1.72 -22.49
N LEU A 53 4.78 1.60 -21.34
CA LEU A 53 4.34 2.27 -20.12
C LEU A 53 4.44 3.79 -20.21
N ALA A 54 5.42 4.31 -20.95
CA ALA A 54 5.65 5.74 -21.10
C ALA A 54 4.66 6.42 -22.05
N ARG A 55 4.09 5.68 -23.01
CA ARG A 55 3.24 6.25 -24.06
C ARG A 55 2.11 7.17 -23.59
N PRO A 56 1.32 6.80 -22.55
CA PRO A 56 0.19 7.63 -22.14
C PRO A 56 0.60 8.93 -21.46
N PHE A 57 1.87 9.11 -21.11
CA PHE A 57 2.32 10.25 -20.32
C PHE A 57 3.05 11.27 -21.18
N ALA A 58 2.77 12.56 -20.92
CA ALA A 58 3.47 13.66 -21.56
C ALA A 58 4.73 14.05 -20.80
N ILE A 59 5.48 13.05 -20.33
CA ILE A 59 6.73 13.24 -19.60
C ILE A 59 7.87 12.53 -20.31
N LYS A 60 9.09 12.99 -20.07
CA LYS A 60 10.28 12.41 -20.70
C LYS A 60 10.61 11.05 -20.09
N LEU A 61 11.26 10.20 -20.85
CA LEU A 61 11.65 8.85 -20.44
C LEU A 61 12.43 8.83 -19.11
N PRO A 62 13.39 9.74 -18.84
CA PRO A 62 14.05 9.75 -17.54
C PRO A 62 13.11 9.94 -16.35
N ALA A 63 12.04 10.71 -16.51
CA ALA A 63 11.02 10.87 -15.45
C ALA A 63 10.22 9.58 -15.25
N VAL A 64 9.88 8.88 -16.33
CA VAL A 64 9.24 7.54 -16.25
C VAL A 64 10.14 6.56 -15.51
N MET A 65 11.43 6.57 -15.84
CA MET A 65 12.41 5.68 -15.19
C MET A 65 12.49 5.94 -13.67
N LYS A 66 12.41 7.20 -13.23
CA LYS A 66 12.37 7.53 -11.80
C LYS A 66 11.14 6.97 -11.11
N HIS A 67 9.99 7.05 -11.76
CA HIS A 67 8.76 6.44 -11.23
C HIS A 67 8.88 4.92 -11.13
N LEU A 68 9.48 4.29 -12.12
CA LEU A 68 9.73 2.85 -12.10
C LEU A 68 10.72 2.46 -11.00
N ASP A 69 11.73 3.28 -10.74
CA ASP A 69 12.67 3.06 -9.64
C ASP A 69 11.96 3.07 -8.28
N VAL A 70 11.07 4.01 -8.06
CA VAL A 70 10.29 4.08 -6.81
C VAL A 70 9.40 2.83 -6.66
N LEU A 71 8.72 2.42 -7.74
CA LEU A 71 7.87 1.24 -7.73
C LEU A 71 8.69 -0.05 -7.50
N ALA A 72 9.86 -0.15 -8.10
CA ALA A 72 10.74 -1.30 -7.92
C ALA A 72 11.31 -1.36 -6.50
N ASP A 73 11.70 -0.22 -5.93
CA ASP A 73 12.21 -0.14 -4.57
C ASP A 73 11.12 -0.51 -3.54
N ALA A 74 9.87 -0.23 -3.86
CA ALA A 74 8.73 -0.65 -3.04
C ALA A 74 8.37 -2.12 -3.24
N GLY A 75 9.01 -2.81 -4.19
CA GLY A 75 8.71 -4.21 -4.51
C GLY A 75 7.41 -4.42 -5.28
N LEU A 76 6.80 -3.36 -5.79
CA LEU A 76 5.52 -3.43 -6.53
C LEU A 76 5.69 -3.91 -7.96
N ILE A 77 6.88 -3.76 -8.52
CA ILE A 77 7.23 -4.24 -9.87
C ILE A 77 8.59 -4.94 -9.84
N THR A 78 8.80 -5.77 -10.86
CA THR A 78 10.13 -6.30 -11.20
C THR A 78 10.48 -5.85 -12.62
N ARG A 79 11.76 -5.68 -12.89
CA ARG A 79 12.28 -5.30 -14.20
C ARG A 79 13.25 -6.36 -14.68
N THR A 80 13.08 -6.81 -15.92
CA THR A 80 13.98 -7.78 -16.55
C THR A 80 14.46 -7.20 -17.86
N LYS A 81 15.77 -7.13 -18.01
CA LYS A 81 16.40 -6.64 -19.24
C LYS A 81 16.69 -7.83 -20.17
N SER A 82 16.22 -7.76 -21.40
CA SER A 82 16.53 -8.71 -22.46
C SER A 82 16.97 -7.92 -23.69
N GLY A 83 18.26 -7.98 -24.01
CA GLY A 83 18.83 -7.13 -25.07
C GLY A 83 18.70 -5.67 -24.72
N ARG A 84 18.04 -4.90 -25.58
CA ARG A 84 17.78 -3.46 -25.36
C ARG A 84 16.42 -3.20 -24.72
N THR A 85 15.61 -4.24 -24.51
CA THR A 85 14.25 -4.10 -23.99
C THR A 85 14.24 -4.39 -22.49
N VAL A 86 13.65 -3.48 -21.73
CA VAL A 86 13.35 -3.68 -20.31
C VAL A 86 11.87 -3.99 -20.19
N THR A 87 11.54 -5.16 -19.65
CA THR A 87 10.17 -5.61 -19.40
C THR A 87 9.85 -5.45 -17.93
N VAL A 88 8.71 -4.83 -17.65
CA VAL A 88 8.22 -4.55 -16.31
C VAL A 88 7.05 -5.45 -16.02
N ARG A 89 7.05 -6.07 -14.85
CA ARG A 89 5.97 -6.95 -14.37
C ARG A 89 5.48 -6.52 -13.00
N LEU A 90 4.18 -6.68 -12.78
CA LEU A 90 3.57 -6.39 -11.49
C LEU A 90 3.95 -7.47 -10.46
N ARG A 91 4.24 -7.02 -9.24
CA ARG A 91 4.40 -7.88 -8.06
C ARG A 91 3.27 -7.55 -7.09
N SER A 92 2.41 -8.53 -6.81
CA SER A 92 1.20 -8.29 -6.04
C SER A 92 1.38 -8.33 -4.52
N GLN A 93 2.49 -8.88 -4.02
CA GLN A 93 2.65 -9.11 -2.58
C GLN A 93 2.63 -7.83 -1.73
N PRO A 94 3.36 -6.75 -2.06
CA PRO A 94 3.27 -5.52 -1.28
C PRO A 94 1.88 -4.91 -1.27
N MET A 95 1.15 -5.03 -2.37
CA MET A 95 -0.23 -4.55 -2.45
C MET A 95 -1.15 -5.36 -1.53
N ARG A 96 -0.96 -6.67 -1.46
CA ARG A 96 -1.73 -7.53 -0.53
C ARG A 96 -1.47 -7.19 0.92
N GLU A 97 -0.22 -6.91 1.29
CA GLU A 97 0.14 -6.46 2.64
C GLU A 97 -0.57 -5.14 2.98
N ALA A 98 -0.54 -4.19 2.05
CA ALA A 98 -1.20 -2.89 2.22
C ALA A 98 -2.71 -3.04 2.34
N MET A 99 -3.32 -3.89 1.51
CA MET A 99 -4.76 -4.18 1.58
C MET A 99 -5.13 -4.82 2.90
N ALA A 100 -4.35 -5.77 3.39
CA ALA A 100 -4.59 -6.41 4.69
C ALA A 100 -4.57 -5.38 5.81
N TRP A 101 -3.62 -4.45 5.79
CA TRP A 101 -3.55 -3.38 6.75
C TRP A 101 -4.78 -2.47 6.68
N LEU A 102 -5.18 -2.08 5.48
CA LEU A 102 -6.36 -1.24 5.26
C LEU A 102 -7.65 -1.93 5.73
N HIS A 103 -7.81 -3.23 5.43
CA HIS A 103 -8.97 -4.00 5.90
C HIS A 103 -9.04 -4.08 7.42
N ASN A 104 -7.90 -4.23 8.09
CA ASN A 104 -7.85 -4.22 9.55
C ASN A 104 -8.28 -2.87 10.11
N GLN A 105 -7.85 -1.77 9.49
CA GLN A 105 -8.27 -0.42 9.88
C GLN A 105 -9.77 -0.22 9.64
N GLU A 106 -10.27 -0.65 8.51
CA GLU A 106 -11.70 -0.57 8.18
C GLU A 106 -12.55 -1.28 9.21
N ARG A 107 -12.20 -2.52 9.56
CA ARG A 107 -12.94 -3.30 10.58
C ARG A 107 -12.92 -2.61 11.95
N PHE A 108 -11.78 -2.06 12.32
CA PHE A 108 -11.64 -1.33 13.58
C PHE A 108 -12.56 -0.10 13.61
N TRP A 109 -12.53 0.71 12.56
CA TRP A 109 -13.35 1.91 12.45
C TRP A 109 -14.85 1.58 12.32
N SER A 110 -15.20 0.55 11.56
CA SER A 110 -16.60 0.09 11.45
C SER A 110 -17.18 -0.27 12.81
N LYS A 111 -16.45 -1.03 13.61
CA LYS A 111 -16.90 -1.41 14.96
C LYS A 111 -17.10 -0.18 15.84
N ARG A 112 -16.20 0.79 15.77
CA ARG A 112 -16.33 2.03 16.52
C ARG A 112 -17.53 2.86 16.07
N MET A 113 -17.75 2.96 14.77
CA MET A 113 -18.90 3.67 14.21
C MET A 113 -20.22 2.99 14.62
N ASP A 114 -20.29 1.66 14.61
CA ASP A 114 -21.46 0.91 15.07
C ASP A 114 -21.76 1.18 16.53
N LYS A 115 -20.75 1.23 17.38
CA LYS A 115 -20.91 1.56 18.81
C LYS A 115 -21.42 2.99 19.01
N LEU A 116 -20.90 3.96 18.23
CA LEU A 116 -21.34 5.35 18.30
C LEU A 116 -22.79 5.49 17.84
N THR A 117 -23.16 4.79 16.77
CA THR A 117 -24.53 4.77 16.27
C THR A 117 -25.49 4.21 17.31
N ALA A 118 -25.15 3.07 17.91
CA ALA A 118 -25.96 2.45 18.95
C ALA A 118 -26.10 3.36 20.18
N TYR A 119 -25.03 4.05 20.56
CA TYR A 119 -25.05 5.01 21.66
C TYR A 119 -25.99 6.20 21.34
N ALA A 120 -25.87 6.77 20.16
CA ALA A 120 -26.71 7.89 19.72
C ALA A 120 -28.19 7.50 19.69
N GLU A 121 -28.53 6.31 19.19
CA GLU A 121 -29.89 5.80 19.16
C GLU A 121 -30.46 5.63 20.56
N ARG A 122 -29.67 5.10 21.50
CA ARG A 122 -30.11 4.96 22.89
C ARG A 122 -30.38 6.31 23.54
N LYS A 123 -29.50 7.29 23.30
CA LYS A 123 -29.68 8.65 23.82
C LYS A 123 -30.93 9.32 23.27
N GLU A 124 -31.22 9.09 21.99
CA GLU A 124 -32.43 9.60 21.35
C GLU A 124 -33.70 9.02 21.99
N LEU A 125 -33.70 7.71 22.21
CA LEU A 125 -34.82 7.03 22.90
C LEU A 125 -35.01 7.53 24.33
N GLU A 126 -33.93 7.70 25.08
CA GLU A 126 -33.99 8.24 26.43
C GLU A 126 -34.60 9.66 26.45
N THR A 127 -34.21 10.51 25.50
CA THR A 127 -34.73 11.87 25.38
C THR A 127 -36.21 11.86 25.01
N ARG A 128 -36.65 10.94 24.14
CA ARG A 128 -38.10 10.80 23.81
C ARG A 128 -38.93 10.34 25.01
N ASN A 129 -38.39 9.43 25.81
CA ASN A 129 -39.09 8.92 26.98
C ASN A 129 -39.21 9.90 28.12
N GLN A 130 -38.39 10.95 28.13
CA GLN A 130 -38.45 12.02 29.14
C GLN A 130 -39.49 13.11 28.81
N LYS A 131 -40.03 13.09 27.61
CA LYS A 131 -41.10 13.98 27.19
C LYS A 131 -42.46 13.31 27.36
#